data_66eeb59855e735447e2d7e8e2cc259c6
#
_entry.id   66eeb59855e735447e2d7e8e2cc259c6
#
_cell.length_a   1.000
_cell.length_b   1.000
_cell.length_c   1.000
_cell.angle_alpha   90.00
_cell.angle_beta   90.00
_cell.angle_gamma   90.00
#
_symmetry.space_group_name_H-M   'P 1'
#
loop_
_entity.id
_entity.type
_entity.pdbx_description
1 polymer ?
#
loop_
_entity_poly.entity_id
_entity_poly.type
_entity_poly.pdbx_seq_one_letter_code
_entity_poly.pdbx_strand_id
1 'polypeptide(L)'
;YNEIVLKRCLKNLNKIKENGEHKMTTQDVIGNKYKALEKDYRAKFESNKYLILRLDGKAFHSFTKGMKKPFDERLYEIFKETLKYLCENVDGVKIGYYQSDEISLVLFNDSPKINKQYWFDNKVEKILTIATSICTAKFNSEYNKFGQFGNKEFGFFDSRGFVVDTLDEVQEYLEWRV
;
A
#
# COMPACT_ATOMS: atom_id res chain seq x y z
N TYR A 1 -22.28 -3.62 23.70
CA TYR A 1 -22.62 -5.07 23.87
C TYR A 1 -21.38 -5.96 23.79
N ASN A 2 -20.43 -5.69 22.90
CA ASN A 2 -19.23 -6.52 22.70
C ASN A 2 -18.21 -6.43 23.86
N GLU A 3 -18.14 -5.32 24.56
CA GLU A 3 -17.18 -5.12 25.66
C GLU A 3 -17.50 -5.95 26.93
N ILE A 4 -18.77 -6.20 27.17
CA ILE A 4 -19.24 -6.97 28.34
C ILE A 4 -18.97 -8.47 28.13
N VAL A 5 -19.13 -8.96 26.89
CA VAL A 5 -18.87 -10.37 26.55
C VAL A 5 -17.35 -10.67 26.64
N LEU A 6 -16.51 -9.77 26.12
CA LEU A 6 -15.05 -9.91 26.19
C LEU A 6 -14.53 -9.89 27.65
N LYS A 7 -15.02 -8.97 28.49
CA LYS A 7 -14.65 -8.89 29.91
C LYS A 7 -15.06 -10.13 30.70
N ARG A 8 -16.18 -10.75 30.35
CA ARG A 8 -16.66 -11.98 31.02
C ARG A 8 -15.84 -13.21 30.62
N CYS A 9 -15.45 -13.33 29.36
CA CYS A 9 -14.52 -14.37 28.90
C CYS A 9 -13.13 -14.23 29.52
N LEU A 10 -12.61 -13.00 29.59
CA LEU A 10 -11.29 -12.72 30.20
C LEU A 10 -11.27 -13.01 31.72
N LYS A 11 -12.36 -12.75 32.43
CA LYS A 11 -12.46 -13.02 33.88
C LYS A 11 -12.46 -14.52 34.20
N ASN A 12 -13.01 -15.36 33.34
CA ASN A 12 -12.98 -16.82 33.50
C ASN A 12 -11.62 -17.44 33.15
N LEU A 13 -10.86 -16.83 32.25
CA LEU A 13 -9.50 -17.25 31.91
C LEU A 13 -8.48 -16.89 33.00
N ASN A 14 -8.69 -15.80 33.74
CA ASN A 14 -7.78 -15.38 34.81
C ASN A 14 -7.87 -16.24 36.07
N LYS A 15 -8.94 -17.00 36.31
CA LYS A 15 -9.08 -17.92 37.44
C LYS A 15 -8.23 -19.19 37.40
N ILE A 16 -7.59 -19.46 36.25
CA ILE A 16 -6.74 -20.65 36.03
C ILE A 16 -5.25 -20.37 36.32
N LYS A 17 -4.88 -19.14 36.72
CA LYS A 17 -3.49 -18.62 36.72
C LYS A 17 -2.75 -18.58 38.06
N GLU A 18 -3.25 -19.19 39.12
CA GLU A 18 -2.51 -19.21 40.38
C GLU A 18 -1.79 -20.55 40.59
N ASN A 19 -0.60 -20.71 40.04
CA ASN A 19 0.51 -21.45 40.66
C ASN A 19 1.79 -21.25 39.85
N GLY A 20 2.80 -20.77 40.53
CA GLY A 20 4.05 -20.24 40.01
C GLY A 20 4.89 -21.17 39.14
N GLU A 21 5.47 -20.54 38.20
CA GLU A 21 6.70 -20.67 37.41
C GLU A 21 6.50 -19.80 36.20
N HIS A 22 7.56 -19.18 35.65
CA HIS A 22 7.50 -18.36 34.42
C HIS A 22 7.03 -19.20 33.23
N LYS A 23 5.81 -19.74 33.28
CA LYS A 23 5.13 -20.41 32.18
C LYS A 23 4.50 -19.33 31.28
N MET A 24 4.89 -19.34 30.04
CA MET A 24 4.25 -18.58 28.96
C MET A 24 2.72 -18.62 29.17
N THR A 25 2.09 -17.46 29.28
CA THR A 25 0.65 -17.41 29.54
C THR A 25 -0.13 -18.03 28.39
N THR A 26 -1.31 -18.56 28.63
CA THR A 26 -2.20 -19.08 27.55
C THR A 26 -2.40 -18.04 26.45
N GLN A 27 -2.40 -16.76 26.81
CA GLN A 27 -2.53 -15.64 25.88
C GLN A 27 -1.29 -15.46 25.02
N ASP A 28 -0.09 -15.70 25.56
CA ASP A 28 1.17 -15.66 24.81
C ASP A 28 1.26 -16.82 23.82
N VAL A 29 0.80 -18.02 24.23
CA VAL A 29 0.73 -19.20 23.36
C VAL A 29 -0.21 -18.95 22.17
N ILE A 30 -1.39 -18.42 22.46
CA ILE A 30 -2.38 -18.07 21.42
C ILE A 30 -1.82 -16.97 20.51
N GLY A 31 -1.24 -15.92 21.08
CA GLY A 31 -0.63 -14.83 20.34
C GLY A 31 0.51 -15.32 19.44
N ASN A 32 1.38 -16.19 19.94
CA ASN A 32 2.47 -16.75 19.15
C ASN A 32 1.99 -17.67 18.02
N LYS A 33 0.92 -18.44 18.24
CA LYS A 33 0.27 -19.23 17.18
C LYS A 33 -0.18 -18.36 16.02
N TYR A 34 -0.92 -17.30 16.29
CA TYR A 34 -1.44 -16.43 15.21
C TYR A 34 -0.32 -15.61 14.56
N LYS A 35 0.68 -15.13 15.32
CA LYS A 35 1.87 -14.49 14.75
C LYS A 35 2.66 -15.43 13.83
N ALA A 36 2.70 -16.73 14.15
CA ALA A 36 3.32 -17.73 13.28
C ALA A 36 2.55 -17.89 11.97
N LEU A 37 1.22 -17.99 12.03
CA LEU A 37 0.37 -18.06 10.84
C LEU A 37 0.52 -16.80 9.96
N GLU A 38 0.54 -15.61 10.55
CA GLU A 38 0.81 -14.37 9.81
C GLU A 38 2.20 -14.36 9.16
N LYS A 39 3.21 -14.99 9.77
CA LYS A 39 4.57 -15.04 9.25
C LYS A 39 4.68 -15.83 7.96
N ASP A 40 3.90 -16.90 7.80
CA ASP A 40 3.92 -17.77 6.62
C ASP A 40 3.44 -17.04 5.35
N TYR A 41 2.68 -15.95 5.50
CA TYR A 41 2.20 -15.10 4.40
C TYR A 41 3.08 -13.87 4.11
N ARG A 42 4.26 -13.74 4.78
CA ARG A 42 5.14 -12.57 4.64
C ARG A 42 6.16 -12.74 3.52
N ALA A 43 5.73 -12.58 2.28
CA ALA A 43 6.65 -12.44 1.16
C ALA A 43 7.44 -11.12 1.25
N LYS A 44 8.68 -11.12 0.72
CA LYS A 44 9.50 -9.93 0.56
C LYS A 44 9.93 -9.78 -0.89
N PHE A 45 10.02 -8.53 -1.36
CA PHE A 45 10.72 -8.21 -2.60
C PHE A 45 12.23 -8.43 -2.41
N GLU A 46 12.89 -8.84 -3.47
CA GLU A 46 14.33 -9.01 -3.48
C GLU A 46 15.05 -7.67 -3.26
N SER A 47 16.14 -7.70 -2.49
CA SER A 47 16.96 -6.53 -2.22
C SER A 47 17.91 -6.24 -3.39
N ASN A 48 18.38 -4.98 -3.49
CA ASN A 48 19.30 -4.51 -4.52
C ASN A 48 18.76 -4.62 -5.96
N LYS A 49 17.43 -4.57 -6.11
CA LYS A 49 16.74 -4.54 -7.39
C LYS A 49 15.87 -3.30 -7.51
N TYR A 50 15.45 -2.96 -8.70
CA TYR A 50 14.44 -1.92 -8.93
C TYR A 50 13.06 -2.51 -8.64
N LEU A 51 12.36 -1.92 -7.68
CA LEU A 51 10.98 -2.29 -7.39
C LEU A 51 10.04 -1.39 -8.20
N ILE A 52 9.23 -1.99 -9.03
CA ILE A 52 8.15 -1.30 -9.75
C ILE A 52 6.84 -1.53 -9.00
N LEU A 53 6.21 -0.45 -8.58
CA LEU A 53 4.85 -0.46 -8.02
C LEU A 53 3.90 0.15 -9.05
N ARG A 54 2.86 -0.59 -9.40
CA ARG A 54 1.79 -0.14 -10.27
C ARG A 54 0.49 -0.03 -9.48
N LEU A 55 -0.04 1.17 -9.43
CA LEU A 55 -1.29 1.52 -8.76
C LEU A 55 -2.34 1.75 -9.84
N ASP A 56 -3.41 0.97 -9.85
CA ASP A 56 -4.41 0.93 -10.91
C ASP A 56 -5.79 1.34 -10.37
N GLY A 57 -6.47 2.18 -11.09
CA GLY A 57 -7.79 2.69 -10.70
C GLY A 57 -8.88 1.65 -10.87
N LYS A 58 -9.47 1.19 -9.78
CA LYS A 58 -10.55 0.20 -9.80
C LYS A 58 -11.79 0.73 -10.51
N ALA A 59 -12.13 0.10 -11.64
CA ALA A 59 -13.32 0.42 -12.43
C ALA A 59 -13.44 1.91 -12.82
N PHE A 60 -12.31 2.54 -13.15
CA PHE A 60 -12.26 3.97 -13.51
C PHE A 60 -13.06 4.31 -14.78
N HIS A 61 -13.26 3.35 -15.67
CA HIS A 61 -14.22 3.52 -16.77
C HIS A 61 -15.62 3.97 -16.26
N SER A 62 -16.08 3.38 -15.15
CA SER A 62 -17.34 3.78 -14.52
C SER A 62 -17.21 5.07 -13.71
N PHE A 63 -16.08 5.29 -13.04
CA PHE A 63 -15.79 6.48 -12.26
C PHE A 63 -15.77 7.74 -13.13
N THR A 64 -15.13 7.68 -14.28
CA THR A 64 -14.96 8.80 -15.21
C THR A 64 -16.16 9.05 -16.13
N LYS A 65 -17.21 8.21 -16.03
CA LYS A 65 -18.42 8.41 -16.81
C LYS A 65 -19.04 9.79 -16.55
N GLY A 66 -19.22 10.56 -17.61
CA GLY A 66 -19.74 11.94 -17.51
C GLY A 66 -18.68 13.02 -17.43
N MET A 67 -17.40 12.67 -17.27
CA MET A 67 -16.29 13.62 -17.39
C MET A 67 -16.02 14.01 -18.83
N LYS A 68 -15.32 15.14 -19.03
CA LYS A 68 -14.93 15.65 -20.35
C LYS A 68 -14.02 14.64 -21.06
N LYS A 69 -14.28 14.39 -22.34
CA LYS A 69 -13.46 13.53 -23.20
C LYS A 69 -12.70 14.35 -24.24
N PRO A 70 -11.50 13.93 -24.69
CA PRO A 70 -10.75 12.73 -24.24
C PRO A 70 -10.09 12.91 -22.88
N PHE A 71 -9.88 14.14 -22.39
CA PHE A 71 -9.20 14.47 -21.15
C PHE A 71 -10.01 15.49 -20.35
N ASP A 72 -10.19 15.20 -19.05
CA ASP A 72 -10.74 16.15 -18.08
C ASP A 72 -9.58 16.79 -17.29
N GLU A 73 -9.40 18.11 -17.43
CA GLU A 73 -8.30 18.85 -16.80
C GLU A 73 -8.27 18.71 -15.29
N ARG A 74 -9.45 18.59 -14.66
CA ARG A 74 -9.55 18.39 -13.21
C ARG A 74 -8.98 17.03 -12.81
N LEU A 75 -9.31 15.98 -13.58
CA LEU A 75 -8.80 14.64 -13.34
C LEU A 75 -7.27 14.60 -13.55
N TYR A 76 -6.77 15.31 -14.57
CA TYR A 76 -5.34 15.46 -14.81
C TYR A 76 -4.64 16.07 -13.59
N GLU A 77 -5.13 17.19 -13.06
CA GLU A 77 -4.53 17.84 -11.88
C GLU A 77 -4.60 16.96 -10.63
N ILE A 78 -5.68 16.19 -10.44
CA ILE A 78 -5.83 15.26 -9.32
C ILE A 78 -4.77 14.16 -9.40
N PHE A 79 -4.56 13.55 -10.57
CA PHE A 79 -3.52 12.53 -10.74
C PHE A 79 -2.12 13.10 -10.56
N LYS A 80 -1.85 14.28 -11.09
CA LYS A 80 -0.58 14.99 -10.95
C LYS A 80 -0.24 15.25 -9.47
N GLU A 81 -1.17 15.80 -8.70
CA GLU A 81 -0.97 16.05 -7.26
C GLU A 81 -0.90 14.74 -6.46
N THR A 82 -1.60 13.70 -6.88
CA THR A 82 -1.51 12.36 -6.27
C THR A 82 -0.15 11.75 -6.52
N LEU A 83 0.35 11.79 -7.76
CA LEU A 83 1.68 11.30 -8.11
C LEU A 83 2.78 12.04 -7.34
N LYS A 84 2.72 13.37 -7.30
CA LYS A 84 3.67 14.19 -6.55
C LYS A 84 3.71 13.76 -5.08
N TYR A 85 2.55 13.65 -4.46
CA TYR A 85 2.44 13.23 -3.06
C TYR A 85 3.00 11.82 -2.83
N LEU A 86 2.76 10.89 -3.74
CA LEU A 86 3.33 9.53 -3.69
C LEU A 86 4.85 9.57 -3.78
N CYS A 87 5.42 10.37 -4.68
CA CYS A 87 6.88 10.52 -4.82
C CYS A 87 7.53 11.10 -3.55
N GLU A 88 6.82 11.95 -2.81
CA GLU A 88 7.30 12.57 -1.57
C GLU A 88 7.12 11.66 -0.34
N ASN A 89 6.15 10.75 -0.34
CA ASN A 89 5.74 9.98 0.86
C ASN A 89 5.98 8.47 0.75
N VAL A 90 6.40 7.97 -0.41
CA VAL A 90 6.84 6.58 -0.60
C VAL A 90 8.36 6.57 -0.63
N ASP A 91 8.96 5.89 0.34
CA ASP A 91 10.41 5.89 0.51
C ASP A 91 11.11 5.13 -0.64
N GLY A 92 12.19 5.71 -1.15
CA GLY A 92 13.00 5.11 -2.22
C GLY A 92 12.53 5.36 -3.65
N VAL A 93 11.45 6.11 -3.87
CA VAL A 93 10.99 6.47 -5.23
C VAL A 93 12.05 7.28 -5.96
N LYS A 94 12.36 6.87 -7.19
CA LYS A 94 13.26 7.54 -8.12
C LYS A 94 12.51 8.12 -9.31
N ILE A 95 11.50 7.42 -9.79
CA ILE A 95 10.67 7.82 -10.93
C ILE A 95 9.21 7.60 -10.57
N GLY A 96 8.39 8.57 -10.89
CA GLY A 96 6.93 8.45 -10.87
C GLY A 96 6.37 8.81 -12.24
N TYR A 97 5.50 7.98 -12.75
CA TYR A 97 4.82 8.16 -14.04
C TYR A 97 3.34 7.84 -13.89
N TYR A 98 2.48 8.58 -14.57
CA TYR A 98 1.08 8.21 -14.66
C TYR A 98 0.54 8.36 -16.06
N GLN A 99 -0.40 7.51 -16.40
CA GLN A 99 -1.15 7.55 -17.65
C GLN A 99 -2.55 6.99 -17.43
N SER A 100 -3.55 7.71 -17.92
CA SER A 100 -4.96 7.35 -17.71
C SER A 100 -5.31 7.26 -16.21
N ASP A 101 -5.62 6.09 -15.73
CA ASP A 101 -5.97 5.76 -14.34
C ASP A 101 -4.89 4.93 -13.61
N GLU A 102 -3.72 4.84 -14.20
CA GLU A 102 -2.60 4.08 -13.65
C GLU A 102 -1.43 4.97 -13.25
N ILE A 103 -0.87 4.71 -12.07
CA ILE A 103 0.36 5.33 -11.57
C ILE A 103 1.41 4.25 -11.42
N SER A 104 2.60 4.46 -11.99
CA SER A 104 3.77 3.63 -11.82
C SER A 104 4.84 4.36 -11.02
N LEU A 105 5.37 3.72 -9.98
CA LEU A 105 6.49 4.20 -9.19
C LEU A 105 7.65 3.23 -9.33
N VAL A 106 8.84 3.74 -9.62
CA VAL A 106 10.08 2.96 -9.59
C VAL A 106 10.85 3.32 -8.33
N LEU A 107 11.06 2.34 -7.48
CA LEU A 107 11.81 2.47 -6.23
C LEU A 107 13.17 1.80 -6.36
N PHE A 108 14.19 2.44 -5.82
CA PHE A 108 15.52 1.87 -5.68
C PHE A 108 16.22 2.42 -4.46
N ASN A 109 16.79 1.54 -3.66
CA ASN A 109 17.56 1.93 -2.51
C ASN A 109 19.05 1.83 -2.82
N ASP A 110 19.61 2.92 -3.33
CA ASP A 110 21.00 3.06 -3.76
C ASP A 110 21.97 3.55 -2.68
N SER A 111 21.51 3.65 -1.43
CA SER A 111 22.37 4.18 -0.38
C SER A 111 23.45 3.17 -0.01
N PRO A 112 24.74 3.51 -0.18
CA PRO A 112 25.87 2.70 0.27
C PRO A 112 26.04 2.69 1.80
N LYS A 113 25.21 3.43 2.53
CA LYS A 113 25.27 3.48 3.99
C LYS A 113 24.79 2.15 4.56
N ILE A 114 25.63 1.50 5.31
CA ILE A 114 25.57 0.15 5.86
C ILE A 114 24.29 -0.15 6.68
N ASN A 115 23.43 0.83 6.96
CA ASN A 115 22.25 0.68 7.81
C ASN A 115 20.98 1.31 7.23
N LYS A 116 20.87 1.53 5.92
CA LYS A 116 19.62 2.03 5.35
C LYS A 116 18.63 0.88 5.20
N GLN A 117 17.59 0.91 5.99
CA GLN A 117 16.49 -0.04 5.90
C GLN A 117 15.66 0.25 4.64
N TYR A 118 15.33 -0.80 3.89
CA TYR A 118 14.33 -0.70 2.81
C TYR A 118 12.96 -0.34 3.37
N TRP A 119 12.17 0.37 2.58
CA TRP A 119 10.82 0.74 2.97
C TRP A 119 10.04 -0.51 3.41
N PHE A 120 9.55 -0.49 4.65
CA PHE A 120 8.92 -1.63 5.32
C PHE A 120 9.71 -2.95 5.26
N ASP A 121 11.04 -2.89 5.19
CA ASP A 121 11.89 -4.08 5.12
C ASP A 121 11.53 -4.99 3.92
N ASN A 122 11.19 -4.37 2.78
CA ASN A 122 10.75 -5.01 1.54
C ASN A 122 9.52 -5.93 1.67
N LYS A 123 8.73 -5.83 2.73
CA LYS A 123 7.53 -6.66 2.92
C LYS A 123 6.46 -6.32 1.89
N VAL A 124 6.19 -7.27 0.99
CA VAL A 124 5.27 -7.10 -0.15
C VAL A 124 3.92 -6.56 0.29
N GLU A 125 3.28 -7.23 1.25
CA GLU A 125 1.96 -6.87 1.74
C GLU A 125 1.90 -5.44 2.27
N LYS A 126 2.88 -5.03 3.10
CA LYS A 126 2.94 -3.68 3.65
C LYS A 126 3.17 -2.62 2.58
N ILE A 127 4.09 -2.88 1.67
CA ILE A 127 4.42 -1.95 0.59
C ILE A 127 3.19 -1.73 -0.29
N LEU A 128 2.55 -2.80 -0.75
CA LEU A 128 1.38 -2.70 -1.63
C LEU A 128 0.20 -2.03 -0.92
N THR A 129 -0.14 -2.45 0.29
CA THR A 129 -1.29 -1.93 1.02
C THR A 129 -1.13 -0.46 1.40
N ILE A 130 0.06 -0.06 1.87
CA ILE A 130 0.30 1.33 2.28
C ILE A 130 0.40 2.24 1.05
N ALA A 131 1.10 1.83 -0.02
CA ALA A 131 1.13 2.62 -1.26
C ALA A 131 -0.28 2.85 -1.82
N THR A 132 -1.10 1.80 -1.87
CA THR A 132 -2.50 1.89 -2.30
C THR A 132 -3.33 2.81 -1.41
N SER A 133 -3.13 2.71 -0.09
CA SER A 133 -3.85 3.56 0.88
C SER A 133 -3.47 5.04 0.71
N ILE A 134 -2.18 5.34 0.54
CA ILE A 134 -1.70 6.71 0.29
C ILE A 134 -2.30 7.24 -1.02
N CYS A 135 -2.24 6.46 -2.10
CA CYS A 135 -2.81 6.82 -3.39
C CYS A 135 -4.30 7.13 -3.29
N THR A 136 -5.08 6.19 -2.73
CA THR A 136 -6.53 6.31 -2.59
C THR A 136 -6.92 7.51 -1.74
N ALA A 137 -6.25 7.71 -0.60
CA ALA A 137 -6.54 8.82 0.30
C ALA A 137 -6.25 10.17 -0.36
N LYS A 138 -5.06 10.30 -0.98
CA LYS A 138 -4.65 11.54 -1.64
C LYS A 138 -5.50 11.85 -2.85
N PHE A 139 -5.76 10.87 -3.72
CA PHE A 139 -6.64 11.04 -4.87
C PHE A 139 -8.01 11.57 -4.47
N ASN A 140 -8.66 10.96 -3.50
CA ASN A 140 -9.99 11.38 -3.04
C ASN A 140 -9.96 12.75 -2.34
N SER A 141 -8.89 13.06 -1.62
CA SER A 141 -8.68 14.39 -1.05
C SER A 141 -8.62 15.48 -2.13
N GLU A 142 -7.89 15.23 -3.22
CA GLU A 142 -7.83 16.17 -4.35
C GLU A 142 -9.16 16.21 -5.12
N TYR A 143 -9.78 15.06 -5.35
CA TYR A 143 -11.06 14.96 -6.05
C TYR A 143 -12.15 15.79 -5.35
N ASN A 144 -12.20 15.74 -4.03
CA ASN A 144 -13.18 16.48 -3.23
C ASN A 144 -13.02 18.01 -3.33
N LYS A 145 -11.83 18.54 -3.66
CA LYS A 145 -11.62 19.98 -3.86
C LYS A 145 -12.40 20.54 -5.07
N PHE A 146 -12.66 19.71 -6.06
CA PHE A 146 -13.40 20.11 -7.26
C PHE A 146 -14.92 19.86 -7.15
N GLY A 147 -15.38 19.30 -6.02
CA GLY A 147 -16.74 18.75 -5.91
C GLY A 147 -16.90 17.50 -6.76
N GLN A 148 -17.99 16.80 -6.59
CA GLN A 148 -18.27 15.59 -7.36
C GLN A 148 -18.58 15.94 -8.83
N PHE A 149 -17.69 15.54 -9.74
CA PHE A 149 -17.85 15.77 -11.19
C PHE A 149 -17.80 14.48 -12.02
N GLY A 150 -17.56 13.35 -11.39
CA GLY A 150 -17.65 12.00 -11.96
C GLY A 150 -18.88 11.26 -11.48
N ASN A 151 -19.02 10.02 -11.96
CA ASN A 151 -20.19 9.18 -11.64
C ASN A 151 -20.12 8.50 -10.28
N LYS A 152 -19.01 8.57 -9.57
CA LYS A 152 -18.78 7.96 -8.26
C LYS A 152 -18.27 8.98 -7.26
N GLU A 153 -18.62 8.77 -6.00
CA GLU A 153 -18.17 9.61 -4.90
C GLU A 153 -16.68 9.42 -4.59
N PHE A 154 -16.19 8.19 -4.70
CA PHE A 154 -14.81 7.82 -4.38
C PHE A 154 -14.16 7.02 -5.49
N GLY A 155 -12.87 7.34 -5.77
CA GLY A 155 -11.97 6.51 -6.54
C GLY A 155 -11.25 5.52 -5.63
N PHE A 156 -11.14 4.28 -6.06
CA PHE A 156 -10.37 3.24 -5.36
C PHE A 156 -9.26 2.74 -6.27
N PHE A 157 -8.17 2.32 -5.66
CA PHE A 157 -7.02 1.79 -6.37
C PHE A 157 -6.68 0.40 -5.86
N ASP A 158 -6.13 -0.44 -6.71
CA ASP A 158 -5.36 -1.62 -6.33
C ASP A 158 -3.88 -1.43 -6.67
N SER A 159 -3.02 -2.31 -6.21
CA SER A 159 -1.60 -2.24 -6.52
C SER A 159 -0.99 -3.60 -6.79
N ARG A 160 0.03 -3.58 -7.64
CA ARG A 160 0.88 -4.72 -7.97
C ARG A 160 2.32 -4.28 -7.86
N GLY A 161 3.20 -5.21 -7.48
CA GLY A 161 4.61 -4.92 -7.39
C GLY A 161 5.43 -6.08 -7.90
N PHE A 162 6.55 -5.77 -8.54
CA PHE A 162 7.53 -6.73 -9.00
C PHE A 162 8.90 -6.06 -9.07
N VAL A 163 9.95 -6.87 -9.11
CA VAL A 163 11.31 -6.37 -9.20
C VAL A 163 11.91 -6.69 -10.57
N VAL A 164 12.80 -5.81 -11.03
CA VAL A 164 13.64 -6.00 -12.21
C VAL A 164 15.09 -5.75 -11.84
N ASP A 165 16.00 -6.33 -12.62
CA ASP A 165 17.42 -6.35 -12.28
C ASP A 165 18.16 -5.09 -12.74
N THR A 166 17.78 -4.54 -13.87
CA THR A 166 18.53 -3.52 -14.60
C THR A 166 17.73 -2.25 -14.85
N LEU A 167 18.44 -1.15 -15.10
CA LEU A 167 17.80 0.10 -15.52
C LEU A 167 17.19 0.00 -16.92
N ASP A 168 17.77 -0.85 -17.78
CA ASP A 168 17.24 -1.09 -19.13
C ASP A 168 15.86 -1.75 -19.05
N GLU A 169 15.64 -2.68 -18.15
CA GLU A 169 14.31 -3.29 -17.90
C GLU A 169 13.31 -2.27 -17.33
N VAL A 170 13.78 -1.33 -16.50
CA VAL A 170 12.94 -0.21 -16.05
C VAL A 170 12.52 0.66 -17.24
N GLN A 171 13.44 0.98 -18.13
CA GLN A 171 13.14 1.74 -19.34
C GLN A 171 12.16 1.00 -20.24
N GLU A 172 12.38 -0.27 -20.51
CA GLU A 172 11.49 -1.14 -21.29
C GLU A 172 10.06 -1.16 -20.72
N TYR A 173 9.95 -1.28 -19.40
CA TYR A 173 8.66 -1.21 -18.72
C TYR A 173 7.97 0.13 -18.93
N LEU A 174 8.69 1.25 -18.75
CA LEU A 174 8.12 2.59 -18.93
C LEU A 174 7.73 2.85 -20.41
N GLU A 175 8.54 2.42 -21.38
CA GLU A 175 8.23 2.49 -22.80
C GLU A 175 6.97 1.68 -23.17
N TRP A 176 6.79 0.52 -22.55
CA TRP A 176 5.57 -0.27 -22.73
C TRP A 176 4.32 0.44 -22.19
N ARG A 177 4.47 1.33 -21.20
CA ARG A 177 3.34 2.05 -20.58
C ARG A 177 3.01 3.38 -21.27
N VAL A 178 3.84 3.88 -22.15
CA VAL A 178 3.60 5.08 -22.99
C VAL A 178 2.74 4.73 -24.20
#